data_be4b81dc3c8e9643f076783ce9b7b195
#
_entry.id   be4b81dc3c8e9643f076783ce9b7b195
#
_cell.length_a   1.000
_cell.length_b   1.000
_cell.length_c   1.000
_cell.angle_alpha   90.00
_cell.angle_beta   90.00
_cell.angle_gamma   90.00
#
_symmetry.space_group_name_H-M   'P 1'
#
loop_
_entity.id
_entity.type
_entity.pdbx_description
1 polymer ?
#
loop_
_entity_poly.entity_id
_entity_poly.type
_entity_poly.pdbx_seq_one_letter_code
_entity_poly.pdbx_strand_id
1 'polypeptide(L)'
;EETINPNKTLPRGILISLAVSTVLYIIMTLIMTGVVPYKEFAKFIDAPVAGVILETGLNWLAFIVNLGALIGMTTVMLVQLYGQSRICYAMSRDGLFPKFFGEVHPKYRTPFKGTWFFGILTAIAGGFININVLFELVNIGTLSAFIIV
;
A
#
# COMPACT_ATOMS: atom_id res chain seq x y z
N GLU A 1 17.80 -4.73 -6.68
CA GLU A 1 19.07 -5.55 -6.69
C GLU A 1 18.87 -6.92 -7.36
N GLU A 2 17.63 -7.43 -7.45
CA GLU A 2 17.34 -8.77 -8.03
C GLU A 2 16.83 -8.70 -9.48
N THR A 3 16.75 -7.51 -10.07
CA THR A 3 16.17 -7.32 -11.41
C THR A 3 17.22 -7.55 -12.50
N ILE A 4 16.93 -8.42 -13.46
CA ILE A 4 17.78 -8.64 -14.64
C ILE A 4 17.63 -7.45 -15.58
N ASN A 5 18.74 -6.79 -15.97
CA ASN A 5 18.79 -5.58 -16.79
C ASN A 5 17.93 -4.43 -16.26
N PRO A 6 18.22 -3.90 -15.05
CA PRO A 6 17.37 -2.92 -14.36
C PRO A 6 17.10 -1.67 -15.20
N ASN A 7 18.07 -1.17 -15.95
CA ASN A 7 17.93 0.04 -16.80
C ASN A 7 16.84 -0.05 -17.86
N LYS A 8 16.46 -1.24 -18.30
CA LYS A 8 15.38 -1.45 -19.28
C LYS A 8 14.11 -2.01 -18.65
N THR A 9 14.27 -2.92 -17.70
CA THR A 9 13.12 -3.65 -17.13
C THR A 9 12.35 -2.78 -16.13
N LEU A 10 13.03 -1.98 -15.30
CA LEU A 10 12.37 -1.11 -14.34
C LEU A 10 11.50 -0.03 -14.99
N PRO A 11 11.99 0.79 -15.95
CA PRO A 11 11.14 1.81 -16.57
C PRO A 11 9.95 1.21 -17.31
N ARG A 12 10.14 0.09 -18.02
CA ARG A 12 9.05 -0.60 -18.70
C ARG A 12 8.02 -1.17 -17.72
N GLY A 13 8.46 -1.80 -16.63
CA GLY A 13 7.60 -2.32 -15.60
C GLY A 13 6.74 -1.22 -14.96
N ILE A 14 7.34 -0.09 -14.64
CA ILE A 14 6.65 1.07 -14.07
C ILE A 14 5.61 1.62 -15.05
N LEU A 15 5.97 1.84 -16.31
CA LEU A 15 5.04 2.38 -17.31
C LEU A 15 3.88 1.44 -17.61
N ILE A 16 4.15 0.13 -17.76
CA ILE A 16 3.10 -0.87 -17.98
C ILE A 16 2.17 -0.96 -16.76
N SER A 17 2.72 -1.02 -15.57
CA SER A 17 1.94 -1.05 -14.33
C SER A 17 1.06 0.20 -14.20
N LEU A 18 1.61 1.38 -14.48
CA LEU A 18 0.88 2.64 -14.46
C LEU A 18 -0.27 2.64 -15.49
N ALA A 19 0.01 2.23 -16.73
CA ALA A 19 -1.00 2.18 -17.78
C ALA A 19 -2.15 1.22 -17.43
N VAL A 20 -1.83 0.00 -16.98
CA VAL A 20 -2.83 -1.00 -16.57
C VAL A 20 -3.66 -0.50 -15.39
N SER A 21 -3.02 0.04 -14.35
CA SER A 21 -3.72 0.60 -13.19
C SER A 21 -4.64 1.75 -13.58
N THR A 22 -4.17 2.67 -14.43
CA THR A 22 -4.97 3.80 -14.91
C THR A 22 -6.23 3.33 -15.64
N VAL A 23 -6.10 2.37 -16.56
CA VAL A 23 -7.25 1.81 -17.28
C VAL A 23 -8.25 1.17 -16.32
N LEU A 24 -7.77 0.37 -15.35
CA LEU A 24 -8.62 -0.25 -14.34
C LEU A 24 -9.35 0.79 -13.48
N TYR A 25 -8.67 1.86 -13.05
CA TYR A 25 -9.30 2.93 -12.28
C TYR A 25 -10.37 3.68 -13.08
N ILE A 26 -10.11 3.96 -14.37
CA ILE A 26 -11.09 4.60 -15.24
C ILE A 26 -12.33 3.72 -15.37
N ILE A 27 -12.17 2.42 -15.66
CA ILE A 27 -13.28 1.48 -15.79
C ILE A 27 -14.07 1.41 -14.47
N MET A 28 -13.41 1.25 -13.34
CA MET A 28 -14.08 1.20 -12.04
C MET A 28 -14.83 2.49 -11.72
N THR A 29 -14.25 3.65 -12.00
CA THR A 29 -14.90 4.93 -11.77
C THR A 29 -16.14 5.08 -12.63
N LEU A 30 -16.09 4.70 -13.90
CA LEU A 30 -17.24 4.74 -14.82
C LEU A 30 -18.36 3.81 -14.34
N ILE A 31 -18.03 2.60 -13.89
CA ILE A 31 -19.02 1.66 -13.36
C ILE A 31 -19.66 2.24 -12.11
N MET A 32 -18.86 2.70 -11.15
CA MET A 32 -19.37 3.22 -9.87
C MET A 32 -20.28 4.44 -10.08
N THR A 33 -19.85 5.41 -10.90
CA THR A 33 -20.65 6.63 -11.19
C THR A 33 -21.86 6.35 -12.06
N GLY A 34 -21.86 5.25 -12.81
CA GLY A 34 -23.03 4.79 -13.56
C GLY A 34 -24.10 4.13 -12.68
N VAL A 35 -23.71 3.54 -11.54
CA VAL A 35 -24.62 2.88 -10.59
C VAL A 35 -25.18 3.86 -9.57
N VAL A 36 -24.34 4.73 -9.00
CA VAL A 36 -24.74 5.67 -7.94
C VAL A 36 -24.30 7.09 -8.30
N PRO A 37 -25.19 8.10 -8.13
CA PRO A 37 -24.82 9.50 -8.32
C PRO A 37 -23.64 9.90 -7.42
N TYR A 38 -22.68 10.65 -7.95
CA TYR A 38 -21.46 11.04 -7.23
C TYR A 38 -21.72 11.72 -5.88
N LYS A 39 -22.84 12.41 -5.72
CA LYS A 39 -23.24 13.09 -4.48
C LYS A 39 -23.51 12.13 -3.32
N GLU A 40 -23.80 10.87 -3.63
CA GLU A 40 -24.11 9.87 -2.61
C GLU A 40 -22.91 9.05 -2.15
N PHE A 41 -21.75 9.20 -2.80
CA PHE A 41 -20.53 8.49 -2.41
C PHE A 41 -20.08 8.79 -0.97
N ALA A 42 -20.45 9.96 -0.44
CA ALA A 42 -20.19 10.30 0.96
C ALA A 42 -20.81 9.32 1.97
N LYS A 43 -21.83 8.55 1.56
CA LYS A 43 -22.47 7.52 2.41
C LYS A 43 -21.61 6.25 2.53
N PHE A 44 -20.69 6.03 1.59
CA PHE A 44 -19.91 4.79 1.44
C PHE A 44 -18.42 4.99 1.70
N ILE A 45 -18.03 5.97 2.52
CA ILE A 45 -16.62 6.35 2.76
C ILE A 45 -15.78 5.15 3.24
N ASP A 46 -16.35 4.28 4.10
CA ASP A 46 -15.62 3.17 4.70
C ASP A 46 -15.34 2.02 3.72
N ALA A 47 -16.25 1.77 2.77
CA ALA A 47 -16.11 0.72 1.77
C ALA A 47 -16.79 1.12 0.44
N PRO A 48 -16.23 2.06 -0.33
CA PRO A 48 -16.92 2.68 -1.47
C PRO A 48 -17.37 1.68 -2.54
N VAL A 49 -16.49 0.75 -2.93
CA VAL A 49 -16.80 -0.22 -3.99
C VAL A 49 -17.88 -1.21 -3.54
N ALA A 50 -17.74 -1.75 -2.34
CA ALA A 50 -18.71 -2.70 -1.80
C ALA A 50 -20.07 -2.02 -1.52
N GLY A 51 -20.05 -0.79 -1.02
CA GLY A 51 -21.26 0.00 -0.78
C GLY A 51 -22.05 0.25 -2.06
N VAL A 52 -21.40 0.65 -3.14
CA VAL A 52 -22.04 0.84 -4.44
C VAL A 52 -22.62 -0.47 -4.99
N ILE A 53 -21.93 -1.61 -4.81
CA ILE A 53 -22.43 -2.92 -5.24
C ILE A 53 -23.68 -3.32 -4.44
N LEU A 54 -23.74 -3.02 -3.15
CA LEU A 54 -24.91 -3.30 -2.31
C LEU A 54 -26.17 -2.59 -2.81
N GLU A 55 -26.04 -1.37 -3.36
CA GLU A 55 -27.17 -0.65 -3.98
C GLU A 55 -27.76 -1.38 -5.22
N THR A 56 -26.95 -2.23 -5.86
CA THR A 56 -27.45 -3.08 -6.96
C THR A 56 -28.23 -4.31 -6.50
N GLY A 57 -28.29 -4.58 -5.19
CA GLY A 57 -28.93 -5.77 -4.61
C GLY A 57 -28.09 -7.05 -4.69
N LEU A 58 -26.86 -6.99 -5.19
CA LEU A 58 -25.98 -8.14 -5.38
C LEU A 58 -25.08 -8.39 -4.14
N ASN A 59 -25.69 -8.78 -3.03
CA ASN A 59 -24.98 -8.95 -1.74
C ASN A 59 -23.81 -9.95 -1.81
N TRP A 60 -23.94 -11.02 -2.58
CA TRP A 60 -22.86 -12.01 -2.74
C TRP A 60 -21.63 -11.41 -3.44
N LEU A 61 -21.84 -10.51 -4.41
CA LEU A 61 -20.77 -9.84 -5.12
C LEU A 61 -20.03 -8.84 -4.21
N ALA A 62 -20.76 -8.11 -3.38
CA ALA A 62 -20.17 -7.24 -2.37
C ALA A 62 -19.29 -8.01 -1.39
N PHE A 63 -19.70 -9.22 -0.99
CA PHE A 63 -18.89 -10.09 -0.14
C PHE A 63 -17.58 -10.50 -0.81
N ILE A 64 -17.63 -10.93 -2.08
CA ILE A 64 -16.42 -11.31 -2.85
C ILE A 64 -15.47 -10.13 -3.01
N VAL A 65 -16.00 -8.94 -3.32
CA VAL A 65 -15.20 -7.72 -3.46
C VAL A 65 -14.52 -7.35 -2.15
N ASN A 66 -15.22 -7.41 -1.02
CA ASN A 66 -14.65 -7.15 0.29
C ASN A 66 -13.54 -8.17 0.63
N LEU A 67 -13.76 -9.44 0.34
CA LEU A 67 -12.76 -10.48 0.56
C LEU A 67 -11.51 -10.24 -0.32
N GLY A 68 -11.72 -9.88 -1.58
CA GLY A 68 -10.64 -9.50 -2.50
C GLY A 68 -9.86 -8.27 -2.01
N ALA A 69 -10.56 -7.26 -1.50
CA ALA A 69 -9.95 -6.07 -0.91
C ALA A 69 -9.08 -6.42 0.31
N LEU A 70 -9.57 -7.28 1.22
CA LEU A 70 -8.79 -7.73 2.39
C LEU A 70 -7.51 -8.47 1.98
N ILE A 71 -7.60 -9.39 1.01
CA ILE A 71 -6.43 -10.12 0.50
C ILE A 71 -5.46 -9.15 -0.17
N GLY A 72 -5.96 -8.23 -0.99
CA GLY A 72 -5.16 -7.21 -1.67
C GLY A 72 -4.44 -6.29 -0.68
N MET A 73 -5.14 -5.76 0.31
CA MET A 73 -4.54 -4.93 1.37
C MET A 73 -3.46 -5.67 2.15
N THR A 74 -3.72 -6.93 2.52
CA THR A 74 -2.73 -7.76 3.21
C THR A 74 -1.46 -7.94 2.38
N THR A 75 -1.59 -8.20 1.09
CA THR A 75 -0.45 -8.34 0.17
C THR A 75 0.34 -7.04 0.07
N VAL A 76 -0.32 -5.90 -0.07
CA VAL A 76 0.34 -4.58 -0.10
C VAL A 76 1.08 -4.31 1.20
N MET A 77 0.47 -4.58 2.36
CA MET A 77 1.13 -4.41 3.66
C MET A 77 2.40 -5.24 3.78
N LEU A 78 2.38 -6.51 3.33
CA LEU A 78 3.55 -7.38 3.35
C LEU A 78 4.69 -6.84 2.47
N VAL A 79 4.37 -6.39 1.26
CA VAL A 79 5.37 -5.82 0.33
C VAL A 79 5.96 -4.54 0.88
N GLN A 80 5.13 -3.64 1.44
CA GLN A 80 5.59 -2.39 2.05
C GLN A 80 6.50 -2.64 3.25
N LEU A 81 6.11 -3.54 4.16
CA LEU A 81 6.92 -3.89 5.34
C LEU A 81 8.27 -4.49 4.94
N TYR A 82 8.27 -5.33 3.91
CA TYR A 82 9.47 -5.90 3.35
C TYR A 82 10.38 -4.84 2.72
N GLY A 83 9.85 -3.94 1.90
CA GLY A 83 10.60 -2.84 1.30
C GLY A 83 11.19 -1.90 2.35
N GLN A 84 10.39 -1.50 3.35
CA GLN A 84 10.82 -0.64 4.44
C GLN A 84 11.97 -1.25 5.26
N SER A 85 11.87 -2.53 5.60
CA SER A 85 12.92 -3.21 6.35
C SER A 85 14.27 -3.25 5.61
N ARG A 86 14.25 -3.40 4.28
CA ARG A 86 15.46 -3.37 3.44
C ARG A 86 16.06 -1.96 3.33
N ILE A 87 15.24 -0.93 3.23
CA ILE A 87 15.72 0.47 3.22
C ILE A 87 16.42 0.78 4.54
N CYS A 88 15.82 0.44 5.67
CA CYS A 88 16.42 0.66 6.99
C CYS A 88 17.72 -0.14 7.20
N TYR A 89 17.78 -1.35 6.65
CA TYR A 89 19.01 -2.15 6.63
C TYR A 89 20.12 -1.46 5.84
N ALA A 90 19.82 -0.97 4.64
CA ALA A 90 20.79 -0.25 3.81
C ALA A 90 21.29 1.03 4.50
N MET A 91 20.40 1.84 5.06
CA MET A 91 20.74 3.05 5.82
C MET A 91 21.59 2.74 7.05
N SER A 92 21.31 1.65 7.76
CA SER A 92 22.09 1.22 8.91
C SER A 92 23.49 0.77 8.52
N ARG A 93 23.63 0.11 7.38
CA ARG A 93 24.94 -0.29 6.82
C ARG A 93 25.78 0.93 6.43
N ASP A 94 25.13 1.97 5.90
CA ASP A 94 25.77 3.22 5.49
C ASP A 94 26.04 4.17 6.70
N GLY A 95 25.71 3.75 7.92
CA GLY A 95 25.94 4.51 9.15
C GLY A 95 24.94 5.64 9.43
N LEU A 96 23.88 5.75 8.61
CA LEU A 96 22.84 6.77 8.75
C LEU A 96 21.75 6.37 9.77
N PHE A 97 21.70 5.09 10.15
CA PHE A 97 20.70 4.55 11.06
C PHE A 97 21.35 3.68 12.15
N PRO A 98 20.71 3.49 13.32
CA PRO A 98 21.28 2.69 14.40
C PRO A 98 21.66 1.27 13.93
N LYS A 99 22.80 0.76 14.37
CA LYS A 99 23.33 -0.57 14.00
C LYS A 99 22.38 -1.72 14.28
N PHE A 100 21.45 -1.54 15.21
CA PHE A 100 20.39 -2.49 15.54
C PHE A 100 19.55 -2.92 14.31
N PHE A 101 19.30 -2.00 13.37
CA PHE A 101 18.53 -2.27 12.16
C PHE A 101 19.34 -2.96 11.06
N GLY A 102 20.68 -2.95 11.19
CA GLY A 102 21.59 -3.63 10.28
C GLY A 102 21.84 -5.11 10.60
N GLU A 103 21.29 -5.63 11.70
CA GLU A 103 21.46 -7.02 12.08
C GLU A 103 20.57 -7.95 11.24
N VAL A 104 21.21 -8.93 10.61
CA VAL A 104 20.55 -9.95 9.76
C VAL A 104 20.40 -11.25 10.56
N HIS A 105 19.24 -11.87 10.47
CA HIS A 105 18.99 -13.14 11.12
C HIS A 105 19.88 -14.25 10.53
N PRO A 106 20.65 -15.03 11.34
CA PRO A 106 21.61 -15.99 10.84
C PRO A 106 21.02 -17.06 9.90
N LYS A 107 19.79 -17.52 10.20
CA LYS A 107 19.10 -18.57 9.44
C LYS A 107 18.34 -18.04 8.23
N TYR A 108 17.58 -16.93 8.39
CA TYR A 108 16.66 -16.43 7.36
C TYR A 108 17.27 -15.34 6.49
N ARG A 109 18.44 -14.83 6.84
CA ARG A 109 19.17 -13.77 6.11
C ARG A 109 18.33 -12.52 5.84
N THR A 110 17.41 -12.20 6.74
CA THR A 110 16.51 -11.04 6.65
C THR A 110 16.75 -10.09 7.84
N PRO A 111 16.53 -8.76 7.70
CA PRO A 111 16.65 -7.77 8.78
C PRO A 111 15.50 -7.91 9.76
N PHE A 112 15.49 -8.97 10.53
CA PHE A 112 14.42 -9.41 11.41
C PHE A 112 14.04 -8.36 12.47
N LYS A 113 15.04 -7.71 13.12
CA LYS A 113 14.76 -6.70 14.15
C LYS A 113 14.05 -5.47 13.60
N GLY A 114 14.46 -5.01 12.40
CA GLY A 114 13.78 -3.92 11.71
C GLY A 114 12.34 -4.27 11.33
N THR A 115 12.14 -5.45 10.79
CA THR A 115 10.80 -5.91 10.40
C THR A 115 9.83 -5.97 11.59
N TRP A 116 10.27 -6.54 12.72
CA TRP A 116 9.45 -6.59 13.93
C TRP A 116 9.16 -5.20 14.51
N PHE A 117 10.16 -4.34 14.56
CA PHE A 117 9.99 -2.98 15.07
C PHE A 117 8.94 -2.21 14.25
N PHE A 118 9.09 -2.18 12.94
CA PHE A 118 8.14 -1.47 12.08
C PHE A 118 6.78 -2.16 12.01
N GLY A 119 6.72 -3.49 12.08
CA GLY A 119 5.46 -4.22 12.13
C GLY A 119 4.65 -3.88 13.38
N ILE A 120 5.28 -3.87 14.55
CA ILE A 120 4.62 -3.48 15.82
C ILE A 120 4.22 -2.01 15.80
N LEU A 121 5.11 -1.12 15.34
CA LEU A 121 4.83 0.31 15.26
C LEU A 121 3.63 0.59 14.33
N THR A 122 3.58 -0.06 13.17
CA THR A 122 2.47 0.07 12.22
C THR A 122 1.17 -0.48 12.79
N ALA A 123 1.21 -1.61 13.49
CA ALA A 123 0.03 -2.19 14.14
C ALA A 123 -0.53 -1.27 15.23
N ILE A 124 0.34 -0.68 16.05
CA ILE A 124 -0.07 0.30 17.08
C ILE A 124 -0.65 1.56 16.41
N ALA A 125 0.05 2.12 15.43
CA ALA A 125 -0.42 3.31 14.73
C ALA A 125 -1.77 3.07 14.05
N GLY A 126 -1.94 1.96 13.34
CA GLY A 126 -3.20 1.61 12.67
C GLY A 126 -4.35 1.31 13.63
N GLY A 127 -4.05 0.86 14.87
CA GLY A 127 -5.08 0.56 15.88
C GLY A 127 -5.53 1.78 16.69
N PHE A 128 -4.68 2.77 16.90
CA PHE A 128 -4.95 3.90 17.79
C PHE A 128 -5.12 5.26 17.09
N ILE A 129 -4.55 5.43 15.90
CA ILE A 129 -4.60 6.70 15.17
C ILE A 129 -5.81 6.71 14.22
N ASN A 130 -6.53 7.83 14.20
CA ASN A 130 -7.64 8.01 13.27
C ASN A 130 -7.15 7.94 11.81
N ILE A 131 -7.90 7.24 10.96
CA ILE A 131 -7.55 7.00 9.56
C ILE A 131 -7.30 8.29 8.77
N ASN A 132 -8.04 9.37 9.05
CA ASN A 132 -7.86 10.66 8.38
C ASN A 132 -6.48 11.27 8.67
N VAL A 133 -6.02 11.17 9.92
CA VAL A 133 -4.68 11.63 10.31
C VAL A 133 -3.60 10.81 9.62
N LEU A 134 -3.81 9.49 9.49
CA LEU A 134 -2.88 8.61 8.77
C LEU A 134 -2.80 8.98 7.28
N PHE A 135 -3.92 9.29 6.64
CA PHE A 135 -3.93 9.75 5.25
C PHE A 135 -3.18 11.08 5.06
N GLU A 136 -3.38 12.03 5.98
CA GLU A 136 -2.64 13.30 5.95
C GLU A 136 -1.13 13.08 6.10
N LEU A 137 -0.71 12.25 7.06
CA LEU A 137 0.70 11.91 7.27
C LEU A 137 1.34 11.25 6.05
N VAL A 138 0.63 10.31 5.41
CA VAL A 138 1.10 9.65 4.18
C VAL A 138 1.25 10.66 3.05
N ASN A 139 0.27 11.55 2.87
CA ASN A 139 0.32 12.59 1.83
C ASN A 139 1.48 13.56 2.05
N ILE A 140 1.66 14.06 3.28
CA ILE A 140 2.76 14.97 3.62
C ILE A 140 4.11 14.26 3.42
N GLY A 141 4.24 13.03 3.89
CA GLY A 141 5.47 12.25 3.73
C GLY A 141 5.82 12.01 2.26
N THR A 142 4.84 11.63 1.44
CA THR A 142 5.03 11.38 0.01
C THR A 142 5.39 12.66 -0.75
N LEU A 143 4.66 13.75 -0.52
CA LEU A 143 4.96 15.04 -1.14
C LEU A 143 6.34 15.58 -0.73
N SER A 144 6.70 15.44 0.55
CA SER A 144 8.01 15.82 1.04
C SER A 144 9.13 15.02 0.36
N ALA A 145 8.94 13.72 0.17
CA ALA A 145 9.91 12.89 -0.54
C ALA A 145 10.10 13.34 -1.99
N PHE A 146 9.01 13.68 -2.70
CA PHE A 146 9.10 14.20 -4.08
C PHE A 146 9.76 15.58 -4.19
N ILE A 147 9.70 16.41 -3.14
CA ILE A 147 10.38 17.71 -3.13
C ILE A 147 11.89 17.55 -2.92
N ILE A 148 12.30 16.55 -2.13
CA ILE A 148 13.71 16.33 -1.77
C ILE A 148 14.49 15.60 -2.88
N VAL A 149 13.83 14.76 -3.68
CA VAL A 149 14.43 14.00 -4.78
C VAL A 149 14.47 14.81 -6.06
#